data_4f4577b4019da09ee36614ea9947fd84
#
_entry.id   4f4577b4019da09ee36614ea9947fd84
#
_cell.length_a   1.000
_cell.length_b   1.000
_cell.length_c   1.000
_cell.angle_alpha   90.00
_cell.angle_beta   90.00
_cell.angle_gamma   90.00
#
_symmetry.space_group_name_H-M   'P 1'
#
loop_
_entity.id
_entity.type
_entity.pdbx_description
1 polymer ?
#
loop_
_entity_poly.entity_id
_entity_poly.type
_entity_poly.pdbx_seq_one_letter_code
_entity_poly.pdbx_strand_id
1 'polypeptide(L)'
;MDSVISSMKNTMLAGITIDGKTYNLSTFGISTGSYFSSGTNEKGVYHIDGDEDDSTSKGNEDKLKAAIANDSDTVIKFFSQLANNLYSTLNKKLGTSNSMSSYMSIYNDKEMATQYSEYKTKISDQETKISTWEDYYYKKFSRMESALASLNSQASSISGLFG
;
A
#
# COMPACT_ATOMS: atom_id res chain seq x y z
N MET A 1 -0.90 -11.32 -5.48
CA MET A 1 0.37 -11.28 -6.23
C MET A 1 0.73 -9.86 -6.68
N ASP A 2 -0.22 -9.06 -7.11
CA ASP A 2 0.00 -7.68 -7.58
C ASP A 2 0.60 -6.73 -6.52
N SER A 3 0.25 -6.91 -5.24
CA SER A 3 0.79 -6.13 -4.13
C SER A 3 2.30 -6.35 -3.92
N VAL A 4 2.79 -7.59 -4.09
CA VAL A 4 4.22 -7.92 -3.96
C VAL A 4 4.98 -7.30 -5.12
N ILE A 5 4.50 -7.48 -6.35
CA ILE A 5 5.13 -6.93 -7.56
C ILE A 5 5.20 -5.41 -7.48
N SER A 6 4.10 -4.77 -7.09
CA SER A 6 4.06 -3.31 -6.93
C SER A 6 5.04 -2.82 -5.85
N SER A 7 5.13 -3.53 -4.72
CA SER A 7 6.07 -3.18 -3.65
C SER A 7 7.52 -3.35 -4.09
N MET A 8 7.84 -4.41 -4.82
CA MET A 8 9.17 -4.61 -5.39
C MET A 8 9.54 -3.51 -6.38
N LYS A 9 8.64 -3.20 -7.32
CA LYS A 9 8.85 -2.10 -8.28
C LYS A 9 9.11 -0.77 -7.56
N ASN A 10 8.31 -0.44 -6.56
CA ASN A 10 8.50 0.77 -5.77
C ASN A 10 9.86 0.79 -5.05
N THR A 11 10.29 -0.35 -4.51
CA THR A 11 11.61 -0.46 -3.87
C THR A 11 12.76 -0.29 -4.88
N MET A 12 12.62 -0.81 -6.09
CA MET A 12 13.62 -0.65 -7.15
C MET A 12 13.71 0.79 -7.69
N LEU A 13 12.58 1.50 -7.70
CA LEU A 13 12.52 2.89 -8.14
C LEU A 13 12.93 3.89 -7.05
N ALA A 14 12.94 3.45 -5.79
CA ALA A 14 13.28 4.31 -4.67
C ALA A 14 14.75 4.74 -4.73
N GLY A 15 14.98 6.02 -4.43
CA GLY A 15 16.34 6.54 -4.27
C GLY A 15 16.97 6.04 -2.96
N ILE A 16 18.27 5.81 -2.98
CA ILE A 16 19.10 5.43 -1.84
C ILE A 16 20.08 6.54 -1.56
N THR A 17 20.09 7.04 -0.33
CA THR A 17 21.00 8.12 0.08
C THR A 17 22.28 7.53 0.66
N ILE A 18 23.40 7.85 0.05
CA ILE A 18 24.75 7.46 0.46
C ILE A 18 25.58 8.73 0.60
N ASP A 19 26.15 8.93 1.77
CA ASP A 19 27.01 10.08 2.08
C ASP A 19 26.37 11.45 1.70
N GLY A 20 25.05 11.57 1.96
CA GLY A 20 24.27 12.79 1.69
C GLY A 20 23.81 12.99 0.24
N LYS A 21 24.15 12.07 -0.66
CA LYS A 21 23.75 12.07 -2.07
C LYS A 21 22.74 10.95 -2.35
N THR A 22 21.70 11.24 -3.10
CA THR A 22 20.70 10.24 -3.48
C THR A 22 21.00 9.67 -4.85
N TYR A 23 21.06 8.35 -4.90
CA TYR A 23 21.28 7.55 -6.10
C TYR A 23 20.06 6.69 -6.39
N ASN A 24 19.85 6.38 -7.65
CA ASN A 24 18.84 5.44 -8.11
C ASN A 24 19.41 4.56 -9.22
N LEU A 25 18.68 3.54 -9.65
CA LEU A 25 19.14 2.64 -10.71
C LEU A 25 19.53 3.38 -11.98
N SER A 26 18.78 4.42 -12.36
CA SER A 26 19.08 5.20 -13.57
C SER A 26 20.38 6.02 -13.47
N THR A 27 20.84 6.33 -12.25
CA THR A 27 22.16 6.94 -12.03
C THR A 27 23.29 6.04 -12.53
N PHE A 28 23.08 4.72 -12.45
CA PHE A 28 24.02 3.70 -12.93
C PHE A 28 23.65 3.17 -14.32
N GLY A 29 22.79 3.87 -15.06
CA GLY A 29 22.40 3.44 -16.40
C GLY A 29 21.49 2.21 -16.42
N ILE A 30 20.78 1.93 -15.33
CA ILE A 30 19.81 0.83 -15.28
C ILE A 30 18.41 1.45 -15.25
N SER A 31 17.67 1.26 -16.35
CA SER A 31 16.35 1.87 -16.50
C SER A 31 15.39 0.97 -17.27
N THR A 32 14.10 1.23 -17.14
CA THR A 32 13.10 0.61 -18.01
C THR A 32 12.91 1.48 -19.25
N GLY A 33 12.65 0.85 -20.38
CA GLY A 33 12.27 1.56 -21.60
C GLY A 33 11.00 2.40 -21.45
N SER A 34 10.77 3.29 -22.39
CA SER A 34 9.53 4.10 -22.43
C SER A 34 8.31 3.21 -22.59
N TYR A 35 7.33 3.34 -21.72
CA TYR A 35 6.09 2.57 -21.77
C TYR A 35 5.34 2.70 -23.12
N PHE A 36 5.46 3.86 -23.79
CA PHE A 36 4.76 4.14 -25.04
C PHE A 36 5.49 3.64 -26.30
N SER A 37 6.83 3.55 -26.25
CA SER A 37 7.66 3.14 -27.38
C SER A 37 8.19 1.71 -27.27
N SER A 38 8.12 1.10 -26.10
CA SER A 38 8.54 -0.29 -25.90
C SER A 38 7.54 -1.30 -26.44
N GLY A 39 8.03 -2.38 -27.03
CA GLY A 39 7.21 -3.53 -27.42
C GLY A 39 6.46 -4.14 -26.24
N THR A 40 5.43 -4.93 -26.52
CA THR A 40 4.56 -5.50 -25.47
C THR A 40 5.33 -6.32 -24.44
N ASN A 41 6.39 -7.02 -24.84
CA ASN A 41 7.22 -7.85 -23.97
C ASN A 41 8.35 -7.06 -23.27
N GLU A 42 8.61 -5.83 -23.71
CA GLU A 42 9.65 -4.96 -23.17
C GLU A 42 9.14 -3.99 -22.11
N LYS A 43 7.83 -3.92 -21.90
CA LYS A 43 7.23 -3.00 -20.93
C LYS A 43 7.59 -3.37 -19.50
N GLY A 44 8.41 -2.50 -18.89
CA GLY A 44 8.86 -2.67 -17.51
C GLY A 44 10.03 -3.64 -17.34
N VAL A 45 10.65 -4.07 -18.42
CA VAL A 45 11.95 -4.76 -18.41
C VAL A 45 13.05 -3.74 -18.12
N TYR A 46 14.00 -4.12 -17.28
CA TYR A 46 15.17 -3.31 -16.99
C TYR A 46 16.26 -3.58 -18.01
N HIS A 47 16.84 -2.52 -18.53
CA HIS A 47 17.94 -2.50 -19.48
C HIS A 47 19.16 -1.86 -18.83
N ILE A 48 20.33 -2.33 -19.20
CA ILE A 48 21.62 -1.75 -18.74
C ILE A 48 22.21 -0.97 -19.93
N ASP A 49 22.45 0.32 -19.71
CA ASP A 49 23.06 1.17 -20.73
C ASP A 49 24.44 0.62 -21.15
N GLY A 50 24.67 0.50 -22.46
CA GLY A 50 25.93 0.01 -23.02
C GLY A 50 26.04 -1.51 -23.12
N ASP A 51 24.98 -2.27 -22.81
CA ASP A 51 24.97 -3.72 -23.01
C ASP A 51 24.89 -4.04 -24.53
N GLU A 52 25.95 -4.67 -25.05
CA GLU A 52 26.08 -4.99 -26.49
C GLU A 52 25.06 -6.00 -26.97
N ASP A 53 24.57 -6.86 -26.07
CA ASP A 53 23.59 -7.91 -26.35
C ASP A 53 22.15 -7.37 -26.30
N ASP A 54 21.94 -6.18 -25.72
CA ASP A 54 20.63 -5.54 -25.63
C ASP A 54 20.40 -4.51 -26.74
N SER A 55 19.56 -4.86 -27.72
CA SER A 55 19.26 -3.99 -28.85
C SER A 55 18.65 -2.63 -28.46
N THR A 56 18.09 -2.51 -27.26
CA THR A 56 17.43 -1.29 -26.75
C THR A 56 18.45 -0.30 -26.16
N SER A 57 19.53 -0.79 -25.54
CA SER A 57 20.45 0.01 -24.73
C SER A 57 21.90 -0.01 -25.21
N LYS A 58 22.26 -0.84 -26.17
CA LYS A 58 23.64 -1.03 -26.67
C LYS A 58 24.31 0.25 -27.19
N GLY A 59 23.54 1.21 -27.64
CA GLY A 59 24.06 2.50 -28.13
C GLY A 59 24.26 3.56 -27.05
N ASN A 60 23.88 3.27 -25.81
CA ASN A 60 23.98 4.19 -24.71
C ASN A 60 25.38 4.14 -24.06
N GLU A 61 25.74 5.22 -23.34
CA GLU A 61 26.95 5.24 -22.54
C GLU A 61 26.87 4.24 -21.37
N ASP A 62 27.88 3.38 -21.23
CA ASP A 62 27.96 2.40 -20.12
C ASP A 62 28.27 3.10 -18.79
N LYS A 63 27.24 3.66 -18.18
CA LYS A 63 27.32 4.40 -16.92
C LYS A 63 27.69 3.50 -15.75
N LEU A 64 27.28 2.23 -15.77
CA LEU A 64 27.58 1.29 -14.70
C LEU A 64 29.09 1.00 -14.66
N LYS A 65 29.70 0.73 -15.80
CA LYS A 65 31.14 0.50 -15.92
C LYS A 65 31.93 1.73 -15.54
N ALA A 66 31.49 2.90 -15.99
CA ALA A 66 32.11 4.17 -15.60
C ALA A 66 32.00 4.42 -14.09
N ALA A 67 30.86 4.15 -13.47
CA ALA A 67 30.68 4.31 -12.03
C ALA A 67 31.56 3.33 -11.23
N ILE A 68 31.67 2.07 -11.65
CA ILE A 68 32.52 1.06 -11.01
C ILE A 68 34.02 1.50 -11.10
N ALA A 69 34.42 2.03 -12.24
CA ALA A 69 35.80 2.47 -12.43
C ALA A 69 36.18 3.71 -11.61
N ASN A 70 35.23 4.63 -11.40
CA ASN A 70 35.45 5.89 -10.72
C ASN A 70 35.20 5.81 -9.19
N ASP A 71 34.18 5.09 -8.75
CA ASP A 71 33.79 5.00 -7.33
C ASP A 71 33.07 3.66 -7.06
N SER A 72 33.84 2.59 -7.00
CA SER A 72 33.32 1.25 -6.73
C SER A 72 32.65 1.12 -5.36
N ASP A 73 33.13 1.89 -4.37
CA ASP A 73 32.59 1.82 -3.01
C ASP A 73 31.15 2.32 -2.93
N THR A 74 30.85 3.42 -3.60
CA THR A 74 29.48 3.93 -3.72
C THR A 74 28.57 2.95 -4.48
N VAL A 75 29.07 2.32 -5.54
CA VAL A 75 28.34 1.31 -6.31
C VAL A 75 28.02 0.11 -5.41
N ILE A 76 28.99 -0.42 -4.68
CA ILE A 76 28.81 -1.55 -3.75
C ILE A 76 27.80 -1.20 -2.64
N LYS A 77 27.94 -0.03 -2.02
CA LYS A 77 27.01 0.45 -0.99
C LYS A 77 25.57 0.52 -1.54
N PHE A 78 25.41 1.09 -2.74
CA PHE A 78 24.09 1.22 -3.37
C PHE A 78 23.42 -0.14 -3.61
N PHE A 79 24.10 -1.04 -4.31
CA PHE A 79 23.51 -2.35 -4.63
C PHE A 79 23.29 -3.22 -3.40
N SER A 80 24.20 -3.14 -2.41
CA SER A 80 24.02 -3.84 -1.13
C SER A 80 22.78 -3.33 -0.40
N GLN A 81 22.57 -2.03 -0.35
CA GLN A 81 21.41 -1.43 0.31
C GLN A 81 20.11 -1.70 -0.46
N LEU A 82 20.16 -1.66 -1.80
CA LEU A 82 19.05 -2.04 -2.65
C LEU A 82 18.62 -3.49 -2.42
N ALA A 83 19.60 -4.42 -2.39
CA ALA A 83 19.35 -5.84 -2.12
C ALA A 83 18.72 -6.05 -0.72
N ASN A 84 19.23 -5.36 0.31
CA ASN A 84 18.69 -5.40 1.65
C ASN A 84 17.25 -4.84 1.71
N ASN A 85 16.96 -3.76 1.00
CA ASN A 85 15.63 -3.18 0.92
C ASN A 85 14.65 -4.12 0.20
N LEU A 86 15.08 -4.75 -0.89
CA LEU A 86 14.29 -5.76 -1.60
C LEU A 86 14.03 -6.99 -0.72
N TYR A 87 15.06 -7.50 -0.06
CA TYR A 87 14.92 -8.62 0.89
C TYR A 87 13.93 -8.28 2.00
N SER A 88 14.07 -7.10 2.61
CA SER A 88 13.17 -6.64 3.68
C SER A 88 11.73 -6.50 3.17
N THR A 89 11.54 -5.97 1.96
CA THR A 89 10.22 -5.83 1.32
C THR A 89 9.60 -7.20 1.05
N LEU A 90 10.37 -8.14 0.50
CA LEU A 90 9.92 -9.51 0.28
C LEU A 90 9.60 -10.24 1.57
N ASN A 91 10.49 -10.15 2.57
CA ASN A 91 10.27 -10.78 3.87
C ASN A 91 9.05 -10.20 4.60
N LYS A 92 8.82 -8.90 4.49
CA LYS A 92 7.62 -8.25 5.05
C LYS A 92 6.34 -8.69 4.36
N LYS A 93 6.41 -8.96 3.05
CA LYS A 93 5.25 -9.33 2.22
C LYS A 93 4.99 -10.84 2.16
N LEU A 94 6.03 -11.65 2.22
CA LEU A 94 5.96 -13.11 2.05
C LEU A 94 6.37 -13.88 3.31
N GLY A 95 6.93 -13.20 4.32
CA GLY A 95 7.36 -13.83 5.56
C GLY A 95 6.17 -14.27 6.41
N THR A 96 6.28 -15.44 7.02
CA THR A 96 5.32 -15.93 8.02
C THR A 96 5.59 -15.32 9.39
N SER A 97 4.54 -15.20 10.23
CA SER A 97 4.66 -14.60 11.57
C SER A 97 5.53 -15.41 12.53
N ASN A 98 5.74 -16.70 12.31
CA ASN A 98 6.31 -17.62 13.30
C ASN A 98 7.57 -18.38 12.88
N SER A 99 8.14 -18.20 11.71
CA SER A 99 9.30 -18.99 11.34
C SER A 99 10.01 -18.48 10.10
N MET A 100 11.33 -18.53 10.15
CA MET A 100 12.24 -18.22 9.04
C MET A 100 12.26 -19.29 7.94
N SER A 101 11.31 -20.17 7.83
CA SER A 101 11.32 -21.21 6.83
C SER A 101 9.96 -21.52 6.25
N SER A 102 9.61 -20.80 5.20
CA SER A 102 8.74 -21.39 4.21
C SER A 102 9.04 -20.83 2.83
N TYR A 103 9.94 -21.47 2.14
CA TYR A 103 10.23 -21.24 0.72
C TYR A 103 9.03 -21.49 -0.20
N MET A 104 7.90 -21.92 0.34
CA MET A 104 6.74 -22.38 -0.40
C MET A 104 5.41 -21.82 0.07
N SER A 105 5.37 -20.92 1.05
CA SER A 105 4.10 -20.34 1.47
C SER A 105 3.72 -19.19 0.53
N ILE A 106 2.81 -19.46 -0.38
CA ILE A 106 2.09 -18.47 -1.19
C ILE A 106 1.18 -17.59 -0.30
N TYR A 107 1.04 -17.95 0.98
CA TYR A 107 0.25 -17.25 1.99
C TYR A 107 1.12 -16.30 2.78
N ASN A 108 0.80 -15.03 2.72
CA ASN A 108 1.41 -14.02 3.57
C ASN A 108 0.66 -13.95 4.90
N ASP A 109 1.00 -14.84 5.83
CA ASP A 109 0.36 -14.92 7.14
C ASP A 109 0.44 -13.59 7.92
N LYS A 110 1.53 -12.85 7.79
CA LYS A 110 1.69 -11.55 8.44
C LYS A 110 0.74 -10.49 7.88
N GLU A 111 0.65 -10.40 6.56
CA GLU A 111 -0.25 -9.45 5.92
C GLU A 111 -1.71 -9.83 6.16
N MET A 112 -2.02 -11.13 6.11
CA MET A 112 -3.36 -11.63 6.43
C MET A 112 -3.73 -11.36 7.89
N ALA A 113 -2.82 -11.58 8.84
CA ALA A 113 -3.04 -11.28 10.25
C ALA A 113 -3.24 -9.78 10.49
N THR A 114 -2.47 -8.93 9.81
CA THR A 114 -2.62 -7.48 9.88
C THR A 114 -3.96 -7.03 9.30
N GLN A 115 -4.32 -7.50 8.11
CA GLN A 115 -5.60 -7.19 7.47
C GLN A 115 -6.77 -7.70 8.30
N TYR A 116 -6.67 -8.89 8.87
CA TYR A 116 -7.71 -9.43 9.76
C TYR A 116 -7.93 -8.53 10.98
N SER A 117 -6.84 -8.09 11.62
CA SER A 117 -6.90 -7.16 12.75
C SER A 117 -7.52 -5.82 12.36
N GLU A 118 -7.14 -5.26 11.22
CA GLU A 118 -7.72 -4.01 10.69
C GLU A 118 -9.21 -4.13 10.40
N TYR A 119 -9.63 -5.23 9.76
CA TYR A 119 -11.04 -5.48 9.50
C TYR A 119 -11.84 -5.65 10.78
N LYS A 120 -11.29 -6.35 11.78
CA LYS A 120 -11.92 -6.50 13.09
C LYS A 120 -12.14 -5.14 13.77
N THR A 121 -11.15 -4.26 13.72
CA THR A 121 -11.28 -2.89 14.23
C THR A 121 -12.35 -2.11 13.47
N LYS A 122 -12.35 -2.16 12.14
CA LYS A 122 -13.37 -1.49 11.32
C LYS A 122 -14.79 -2.00 11.61
N ILE A 123 -14.95 -3.30 11.83
CA ILE A 123 -16.25 -3.89 12.22
C ILE A 123 -16.70 -3.31 13.56
N SER A 124 -15.84 -3.34 14.58
CA SER A 124 -16.15 -2.79 15.91
C SER A 124 -16.50 -1.30 15.86
N ASP A 125 -15.79 -0.52 15.04
CA ASP A 125 -16.10 0.90 14.84
C ASP A 125 -17.49 1.11 14.19
N GLN A 126 -17.86 0.25 13.23
CA GLN A 126 -19.16 0.31 12.60
C GLN A 126 -20.27 -0.13 13.55
N GLU A 127 -20.07 -1.18 14.34
CA GLU A 127 -21.01 -1.60 15.38
C GLU A 127 -21.27 -0.48 16.40
N THR A 128 -20.21 0.22 16.82
CA THR A 128 -20.33 1.40 17.71
C THR A 128 -21.16 2.52 17.06
N LYS A 129 -20.94 2.78 15.77
CA LYS A 129 -21.73 3.79 15.04
C LYS A 129 -23.22 3.37 14.93
N ILE A 130 -23.48 2.11 14.63
CA ILE A 130 -24.85 1.58 14.54
C ILE A 130 -25.54 1.76 15.88
N SER A 131 -24.92 1.33 16.99
CA SER A 131 -25.47 1.49 18.33
C SER A 131 -25.76 2.97 18.66
N THR A 132 -24.87 3.87 18.27
CA THR A 132 -25.08 5.33 18.47
C THR A 132 -26.30 5.85 17.68
N TRP A 133 -26.49 5.37 16.44
CA TRP A 133 -27.65 5.72 15.62
C TRP A 133 -28.92 5.12 16.15
N GLU A 134 -28.91 3.87 16.63
CA GLU A 134 -30.06 3.21 17.28
C GLU A 134 -30.51 4.02 18.49
N ASP A 135 -29.60 4.36 19.40
CA ASP A 135 -29.89 5.20 20.57
C ASP A 135 -30.45 6.56 20.18
N TYR A 136 -29.92 7.18 19.15
CA TYR A 136 -30.45 8.45 18.65
C TYR A 136 -31.90 8.32 18.18
N TYR A 137 -32.20 7.29 17.38
CA TYR A 137 -33.54 7.08 16.87
C TYR A 137 -34.51 6.66 17.96
N TYR A 138 -34.11 5.79 18.90
CA TYR A 138 -34.94 5.44 20.05
C TYR A 138 -35.34 6.68 20.88
N LYS A 139 -34.39 7.54 21.18
CA LYS A 139 -34.64 8.82 21.86
C LYS A 139 -35.58 9.72 21.05
N LYS A 140 -35.44 9.76 19.75
CA LYS A 140 -36.29 10.54 18.86
C LYS A 140 -37.74 9.99 18.84
N PHE A 141 -37.91 8.68 18.73
CA PHE A 141 -39.21 8.03 18.78
C PHE A 141 -39.87 8.22 20.12
N SER A 142 -39.19 8.02 21.23
CA SER A 142 -39.72 8.24 22.56
C SER A 142 -40.21 9.68 22.79
N ARG A 143 -39.46 10.67 22.28
CA ARG A 143 -39.94 12.06 22.33
C ARG A 143 -41.17 12.30 21.47
N MET A 144 -41.26 11.66 20.31
CA MET A 144 -42.41 11.74 19.43
C MET A 144 -43.64 11.10 20.06
N GLU A 145 -43.51 9.92 20.67
CA GLU A 145 -44.59 9.26 21.40
C GLU A 145 -45.07 10.11 22.57
N SER A 146 -44.15 10.70 23.34
CA SER A 146 -44.53 11.60 24.44
C SER A 146 -45.27 12.84 23.94
N ALA A 147 -44.86 13.40 22.81
CA ALA A 147 -45.54 14.55 22.21
C ALA A 147 -46.94 14.18 21.69
N LEU A 148 -47.06 13.01 21.05
CA LEU A 148 -48.34 12.47 20.58
C LEU A 148 -49.31 12.20 21.75
N ALA A 149 -48.82 11.62 22.84
CA ALA A 149 -49.60 11.40 24.04
C ALA A 149 -50.10 12.73 24.64
N SER A 150 -49.25 13.74 24.68
CA SER A 150 -49.63 15.09 25.13
C SER A 150 -50.67 15.73 24.22
N LEU A 151 -50.49 15.65 22.90
CA LEU A 151 -51.47 16.15 21.94
C LEU A 151 -52.84 15.44 22.08
N ASN A 152 -52.82 14.14 22.25
CA ASN A 152 -54.06 13.35 22.45
C ASN A 152 -54.77 13.72 23.74
N SER A 153 -54.02 13.93 24.81
CA SER A 153 -54.57 14.43 26.08
C SER A 153 -55.20 15.82 25.93
N GLN A 154 -54.52 16.73 25.20
CA GLN A 154 -55.07 18.08 24.95
C GLN A 154 -56.34 18.03 24.08
N ALA A 155 -56.32 17.19 23.03
CA ALA A 155 -57.49 16.99 22.18
C ALA A 155 -58.70 16.44 22.98
N SER A 156 -58.46 15.49 23.88
CA SER A 156 -59.49 14.94 24.77
C SER A 156 -60.01 15.99 25.73
N SER A 157 -59.15 16.85 26.26
CA SER A 157 -59.54 17.95 27.14
C SER A 157 -60.43 18.97 26.42
N ILE A 158 -60.07 19.29 25.18
CA ILE A 158 -60.89 20.20 24.32
C ILE A 158 -62.25 19.59 23.99
N SER A 159 -62.27 18.30 23.63
CA SER A 159 -63.53 17.61 23.36
C SER A 159 -64.47 17.56 24.60
N GLY A 160 -63.93 17.44 25.81
CA GLY A 160 -64.68 17.47 27.06
C GLY A 160 -65.19 18.87 27.42
N LEU A 161 -64.70 19.94 26.81
CA LEU A 161 -65.15 21.31 27.00
C LEU A 161 -66.36 21.67 26.09
N PHE A 162 -66.49 20.98 24.97
CA PHE A 162 -67.52 21.23 23.95
C PHE A 162 -68.65 20.14 23.92
N GLY A 163 -68.56 19.11 24.69
CA GLY A 163 -69.56 18.07 24.88
C GLY A 163 -70.14 18.15 26.22
#